data_a8a0d7e77b78fcecd94d7c7f819da96f
#
_entry.id   a8a0d7e77b78fcecd94d7c7f819da96f
#
_cell.length_a   1.000
_cell.length_b   1.000
_cell.length_c   1.000
_cell.angle_alpha   90.00
_cell.angle_beta   90.00
_cell.angle_gamma   90.00
#
_symmetry.space_group_name_H-M   'P 1'
#
loop_
_entity.id
_entity.type
_entity.pdbx_description
1 polymer ?
#
loop_
_entity_poly.entity_id
_entity_poly.type
_entity_poly.pdbx_seq_one_letter_code
_entity_poly.pdbx_strand_id
1 'polypeptide(L)'
;MNDETAGALSEHLDEEEQIQAAEHAAPQALVIHEVVREEGELELRRRNASLLWSGLAAGLSMGFSLLTLAFLQAALPDEPWRRLLDSGGYCVGFVITILGRQQLFTESTLTAVLPLMVRRDRATLLSVLRMWGIVLASNLVGTIVFASLISPEHLFDASVRQALISTGRQILAGPISFEILKAIFAGWLIALMVWLLPSARSARLLVIILLTYVVALARLPHVIAGSVEASFAVINGYATVGDYLFRFLLPTLVGNTIGGVALVAFLNHAPLATELQEESGQETGSKRLRSRPSDRPRRAQSRRSKES
;
A
#
# COMPACT_ATOMS: atom_id res chain seq x y z
N MET A 1 -5.35 -28.12 -0.92
CA MET A 1 -6.02 -27.56 0.28
C MET A 1 -4.96 -27.60 1.36
N ASN A 2 -4.47 -26.46 1.83
CA ASN A 2 -3.37 -26.43 2.79
C ASN A 2 -3.88 -26.89 4.15
N ASP A 3 -3.30 -27.97 4.65
CA ASP A 3 -3.64 -28.60 5.93
C ASP A 3 -3.36 -27.72 7.18
N GLU A 4 -2.82 -26.51 6.99
CA GLU A 4 -2.38 -25.63 8.08
C GLU A 4 -3.38 -24.52 8.43
N THR A 5 -4.56 -24.48 7.80
CA THR A 5 -5.57 -23.45 8.13
C THR A 5 -6.26 -23.78 9.44
N ALA A 6 -6.39 -22.82 10.34
CA ALA A 6 -7.05 -23.01 11.63
C ALA A 6 -8.46 -23.59 11.46
N GLY A 7 -8.71 -24.74 12.09
CA GLY A 7 -9.96 -25.47 12.03
C GLY A 7 -10.06 -26.51 10.91
N ALA A 8 -9.20 -26.49 9.89
CA ALA A 8 -9.27 -27.42 8.74
C ALA A 8 -8.98 -28.89 9.12
N LEU A 9 -8.27 -29.14 10.22
CA LEU A 9 -7.93 -30.47 10.73
C LEU A 9 -8.46 -30.71 12.16
N SER A 10 -9.50 -30.00 12.57
CA SER A 10 -10.07 -30.16 13.91
C SER A 10 -10.80 -31.49 14.04
N GLU A 11 -10.38 -32.34 14.99
CA GLU A 11 -11.05 -33.63 15.32
C GLU A 11 -12.45 -33.44 15.94
N HIS A 12 -12.82 -32.18 16.28
CA HIS A 12 -14.09 -31.83 16.90
C HIS A 12 -15.15 -31.37 15.92
N LEU A 13 -14.77 -31.18 14.63
CA LEU A 13 -15.63 -30.68 13.58
C LEU A 13 -15.83 -31.76 12.52
N ASP A 14 -17.03 -31.84 11.94
CA ASP A 14 -17.26 -32.66 10.76
C ASP A 14 -16.62 -32.02 9.50
N GLU A 15 -16.67 -32.75 8.36
CA GLU A 15 -15.99 -32.32 7.12
C GLU A 15 -16.56 -30.98 6.59
N GLU A 16 -17.86 -30.74 6.75
CA GLU A 16 -18.53 -29.50 6.30
C GLU A 16 -18.19 -28.33 7.25
N GLU A 17 -18.16 -28.59 8.55
CA GLU A 17 -17.76 -27.62 9.57
C GLU A 17 -16.26 -27.26 9.47
N GLN A 18 -15.38 -28.21 9.11
CA GLN A 18 -13.96 -27.96 8.87
C GLN A 18 -13.76 -27.03 7.66
N ILE A 19 -14.52 -27.21 6.58
CA ILE A 19 -14.51 -26.31 5.42
C ILE A 19 -14.97 -24.92 5.81
N GLN A 20 -16.06 -24.81 6.56
CA GLN A 20 -16.57 -23.53 7.06
C GLN A 20 -15.56 -22.82 7.99
N ALA A 21 -14.92 -23.56 8.89
CA ALA A 21 -13.89 -23.02 9.78
C ALA A 21 -12.70 -22.49 8.99
N ALA A 22 -12.24 -23.24 7.97
CA ALA A 22 -11.16 -22.80 7.08
C ALA A 22 -11.53 -21.55 6.27
N GLU A 23 -12.77 -21.43 5.79
CA GLU A 23 -13.25 -20.23 5.08
C GLU A 23 -13.34 -19.00 5.99
N HIS A 24 -13.60 -19.17 7.29
CA HIS A 24 -13.72 -18.10 8.26
C HIS A 24 -12.39 -17.75 8.95
N ALA A 25 -11.38 -18.60 8.81
CA ALA A 25 -10.05 -18.32 9.33
C ALA A 25 -9.42 -17.06 8.70
N ALA A 26 -8.58 -16.37 9.46
CA ALA A 26 -7.79 -15.28 8.93
C ALA A 26 -6.80 -15.81 7.86
N PRO A 27 -6.60 -15.11 6.74
CA PRO A 27 -5.63 -15.52 5.74
C PRO A 27 -4.21 -15.58 6.35
N GLN A 28 -3.46 -16.60 6.00
CA GLN A 28 -2.05 -16.69 6.37
C GLN A 28 -1.24 -15.57 5.71
N ALA A 29 -0.11 -15.21 6.30
CA ALA A 29 0.77 -14.16 5.77
C ALA A 29 1.21 -14.43 4.33
N LEU A 30 1.46 -15.69 3.97
CA LEU A 30 1.79 -16.10 2.61
C LEU A 30 0.65 -15.81 1.62
N VAL A 31 -0.59 -16.07 2.00
CA VAL A 31 -1.77 -15.79 1.16
C VAL A 31 -1.91 -14.29 0.93
N ILE A 32 -1.73 -13.48 1.98
CA ILE A 32 -1.75 -12.00 1.86
C ILE A 32 -0.65 -11.54 0.89
N HIS A 33 0.57 -12.06 1.07
CA HIS A 33 1.71 -11.74 0.20
C HIS A 33 1.39 -12.02 -1.28
N GLU A 34 0.87 -13.21 -1.59
CA GLU A 34 0.56 -13.61 -2.96
C GLU A 34 -0.55 -12.73 -3.56
N VAL A 35 -1.61 -12.42 -2.80
CA VAL A 35 -2.68 -11.52 -3.26
C VAL A 35 -2.12 -10.14 -3.63
N VAL A 36 -1.30 -9.54 -2.76
CA VAL A 36 -0.71 -8.21 -3.03
C VAL A 36 0.29 -8.26 -4.18
N ARG A 37 1.07 -9.34 -4.28
CA ARG A 37 2.02 -9.55 -5.40
C ARG A 37 1.30 -9.67 -6.74
N GLU A 38 0.22 -10.47 -6.81
CA GLU A 38 -0.58 -10.63 -8.04
C GLU A 38 -1.30 -9.34 -8.43
N GLU A 39 -1.85 -8.60 -7.47
CA GLU A 39 -2.40 -7.26 -7.72
C GLU A 39 -1.32 -6.35 -8.35
N GLY A 40 -0.10 -6.35 -7.82
CA GLY A 40 1.03 -5.62 -8.39
C GLY A 40 1.38 -6.04 -9.82
N GLU A 41 1.37 -7.34 -10.12
CA GLU A 41 1.59 -7.82 -11.49
C GLU A 41 0.50 -7.32 -12.47
N LEU A 42 -0.76 -7.35 -12.05
CA LEU A 42 -1.87 -6.83 -12.85
C LEU A 42 -1.72 -5.32 -13.10
N GLU A 43 -1.30 -4.56 -12.08
CA GLU A 43 -1.03 -3.12 -12.21
C GLU A 43 0.10 -2.83 -13.18
N LEU A 44 1.21 -3.55 -13.11
CA LEU A 44 2.34 -3.40 -14.02
C LEU A 44 1.98 -3.66 -15.50
N ARG A 45 0.95 -4.49 -15.76
CA ARG A 45 0.44 -4.78 -17.11
C ARG A 45 -0.55 -3.75 -17.63
N ARG A 46 -1.03 -2.81 -16.81
CA ARG A 46 -2.01 -1.80 -17.23
C ARG A 46 -1.46 -0.91 -18.33
N ARG A 47 -2.34 -0.51 -19.25
CA ARG A 47 -2.03 0.44 -20.32
C ARG A 47 -1.77 1.83 -19.77
N ASN A 48 -0.85 2.58 -20.39
CA ASN A 48 -0.47 3.92 -19.92
C ASN A 48 -1.67 4.87 -19.79
N ALA A 49 -2.62 4.85 -20.74
CA ALA A 49 -3.82 5.67 -20.66
C ALA A 49 -4.69 5.32 -19.43
N SER A 50 -4.81 4.03 -19.09
CA SER A 50 -5.54 3.59 -17.90
C SER A 50 -4.88 4.07 -16.60
N LEU A 51 -3.54 4.00 -16.53
CA LEU A 51 -2.77 4.51 -15.39
C LEU A 51 -2.92 6.03 -15.26
N LEU A 52 -2.83 6.75 -16.38
CA LEU A 52 -2.95 8.20 -16.40
C LEU A 52 -4.31 8.69 -15.91
N TRP A 53 -5.41 8.16 -16.46
CA TRP A 53 -6.75 8.58 -16.05
C TRP A 53 -7.08 8.18 -14.62
N SER A 54 -6.68 6.97 -14.21
CA SER A 54 -6.86 6.50 -12.83
C SER A 54 -6.03 7.30 -11.83
N GLY A 55 -4.79 7.67 -12.20
CA GLY A 55 -3.93 8.52 -11.38
C GLY A 55 -4.44 9.96 -11.30
N LEU A 56 -4.96 10.52 -12.40
CA LEU A 56 -5.58 11.85 -12.40
C LEU A 56 -6.79 11.88 -11.46
N ALA A 57 -7.65 10.87 -11.54
CA ALA A 57 -8.79 10.71 -10.66
C ALA A 57 -8.36 10.64 -9.18
N ALA A 58 -7.30 9.87 -8.87
CA ALA A 58 -6.77 9.78 -7.52
C ALA A 58 -6.25 11.14 -7.00
N GLY A 59 -5.49 11.88 -7.82
CA GLY A 59 -5.02 13.21 -7.47
C GLY A 59 -6.16 14.20 -7.18
N LEU A 60 -7.23 14.17 -7.99
CA LEU A 60 -8.44 14.96 -7.75
C LEU A 60 -9.16 14.52 -6.46
N SER A 61 -9.33 13.22 -6.26
CA SER A 61 -10.00 12.67 -5.07
C SER A 61 -9.28 13.00 -3.78
N MET A 62 -7.95 13.03 -3.79
CA MET A 62 -7.15 13.44 -2.63
C MET A 62 -7.39 14.88 -2.20
N GLY A 63 -7.86 15.74 -3.10
CA GLY A 63 -8.25 17.10 -2.77
C GLY A 63 -9.38 17.19 -1.74
N PHE A 64 -10.28 16.20 -1.69
CA PHE A 64 -11.34 16.16 -0.69
C PHE A 64 -10.82 15.93 0.74
N SER A 65 -9.61 15.37 0.91
CA SER A 65 -8.94 15.34 2.22
C SER A 65 -8.69 16.74 2.77
N LEU A 66 -8.06 17.61 1.97
CA LEU A 66 -7.81 18.99 2.37
C LEU A 66 -9.11 19.76 2.59
N LEU A 67 -10.08 19.63 1.68
CA LEU A 67 -11.33 20.38 1.74
C LEU A 67 -12.16 19.99 2.97
N THR A 68 -12.30 18.67 3.27
CA THR A 68 -13.04 18.22 4.45
C THR A 68 -12.32 18.60 5.74
N LEU A 69 -10.99 18.49 5.79
CA LEU A 69 -10.18 18.98 6.89
C LEU A 69 -10.44 20.48 7.15
N ALA A 70 -10.45 21.30 6.09
CA ALA A 70 -10.69 22.75 6.20
C ALA A 70 -12.12 23.07 6.68
N PHE A 71 -13.14 22.33 6.23
CA PHE A 71 -14.51 22.47 6.73
C PHE A 71 -14.62 22.17 8.22
N LEU A 72 -13.99 21.10 8.69
CA LEU A 72 -13.98 20.73 10.10
C LEU A 72 -13.23 21.77 10.94
N GLN A 73 -12.08 22.28 10.45
CA GLN A 73 -11.31 23.33 11.12
C GLN A 73 -12.09 24.63 11.22
N ALA A 74 -12.86 24.98 10.19
CA ALA A 74 -13.69 26.19 10.18
C ALA A 74 -14.93 26.06 11.09
N ALA A 75 -15.48 24.86 11.24
CA ALA A 75 -16.70 24.61 12.02
C ALA A 75 -16.44 24.37 13.52
N LEU A 76 -15.25 23.90 13.88
CA LEU A 76 -14.91 23.52 15.26
C LEU A 76 -14.17 24.69 15.97
N PRO A 77 -14.39 24.91 17.26
CA PRO A 77 -13.66 25.90 18.05
C PRO A 77 -12.16 25.59 18.09
N ASP A 78 -11.33 26.62 18.28
CA ASP A 78 -9.87 26.49 18.36
C ASP A 78 -9.42 26.01 19.73
N GLU A 79 -9.66 24.72 19.99
CA GLU A 79 -9.37 24.04 21.23
C GLU A 79 -8.36 22.91 21.02
N PRO A 80 -7.60 22.47 22.02
CA PRO A 80 -6.58 21.43 21.89
C PRO A 80 -7.11 20.09 21.32
N TRP A 81 -8.36 19.75 21.59
CA TRP A 81 -9.00 18.52 21.09
C TRP A 81 -9.49 18.64 19.63
N ARG A 82 -9.58 19.87 19.04
CA ARG A 82 -10.04 20.04 17.63
C ARG A 82 -9.31 19.10 16.67
N ARG A 83 -8.00 18.93 16.89
CA ARG A 83 -7.18 18.07 16.05
C ARG A 83 -7.61 16.60 16.05
N LEU A 84 -8.19 16.11 17.13
CA LEU A 84 -8.73 14.75 17.19
C LEU A 84 -9.91 14.56 16.24
N LEU A 85 -10.69 15.60 16.00
CA LEU A 85 -11.85 15.54 15.11
C LEU A 85 -11.51 15.92 13.68
N ASP A 86 -10.75 17.00 13.45
CA ASP A 86 -10.43 17.48 12.11
C ASP A 86 -9.54 16.50 11.33
N SER A 87 -8.67 15.74 12.00
CA SER A 87 -7.90 14.66 11.39
C SER A 87 -8.76 13.59 10.71
N GLY A 88 -10.03 13.40 11.12
CA GLY A 88 -10.98 12.53 10.44
C GLY A 88 -11.32 13.02 9.02
N GLY A 89 -11.32 14.33 8.79
CA GLY A 89 -11.54 14.91 7.46
C GLY A 89 -10.49 14.52 6.44
N TYR A 90 -9.26 14.36 6.90
CA TYR A 90 -8.15 13.93 6.04
C TYR A 90 -8.37 12.54 5.43
N CYS A 91 -9.10 11.65 6.10
CA CYS A 91 -9.36 10.29 5.62
C CYS A 91 -10.22 10.24 4.36
N VAL A 92 -11.02 11.27 4.08
CA VAL A 92 -12.06 11.25 3.04
C VAL A 92 -11.48 11.00 1.65
N GLY A 93 -10.43 11.71 1.26
CA GLY A 93 -9.77 11.52 -0.03
C GLY A 93 -9.19 10.11 -0.18
N PHE A 94 -8.61 9.54 0.88
CA PHE A 94 -8.10 8.18 0.88
C PHE A 94 -9.22 7.15 0.72
N VAL A 95 -10.33 7.31 1.44
CA VAL A 95 -11.51 6.43 1.31
C VAL A 95 -12.01 6.41 -0.14
N ILE A 96 -12.16 7.59 -0.76
CA ILE A 96 -12.61 7.71 -2.15
C ILE A 96 -11.62 7.03 -3.09
N THR A 97 -10.33 7.31 -2.94
CA THR A 97 -9.27 6.81 -3.81
C THR A 97 -9.13 5.29 -3.72
N ILE A 98 -9.05 4.75 -2.52
CA ILE A 98 -8.77 3.33 -2.28
C ILE A 98 -9.99 2.46 -2.60
N LEU A 99 -11.18 2.82 -2.09
CA LEU A 99 -12.41 2.08 -2.41
C LEU A 99 -12.82 2.27 -3.86
N GLY A 100 -12.50 3.42 -4.47
CA GLY A 100 -12.67 3.69 -5.89
C GLY A 100 -11.65 3.01 -6.79
N ARG A 101 -10.71 2.23 -6.24
CA ARG A 101 -9.64 1.54 -6.97
C ARG A 101 -8.87 2.45 -7.93
N GLN A 102 -8.67 3.70 -7.52
CA GLN A 102 -7.88 4.69 -8.25
C GLN A 102 -6.39 4.49 -7.97
N GLN A 103 -5.53 4.79 -8.94
CA GLN A 103 -4.09 4.59 -8.81
C GLN A 103 -3.43 5.70 -7.99
N LEU A 104 -3.06 5.40 -6.76
CA LEU A 104 -2.33 6.27 -5.87
C LEU A 104 -0.85 5.87 -5.82
N PHE A 105 0.06 6.81 -6.04
CA PHE A 105 1.50 6.54 -6.09
C PHE A 105 2.02 5.80 -4.85
N THR A 106 1.61 6.21 -3.67
CA THR A 106 2.09 5.63 -2.41
C THR A 106 1.61 4.20 -2.14
N GLU A 107 0.45 3.80 -2.67
CA GLU A 107 0.02 2.39 -2.67
C GLU A 107 0.92 1.56 -3.60
N SER A 108 1.23 2.11 -4.77
CA SER A 108 2.09 1.46 -5.77
C SER A 108 3.54 1.26 -5.29
N THR A 109 3.96 1.90 -4.20
CA THR A 109 5.31 1.68 -3.65
C THR A 109 5.47 0.30 -3.03
N LEU A 110 4.39 -0.32 -2.56
CA LEU A 110 4.38 -1.72 -2.11
C LEU A 110 4.01 -2.68 -3.25
N THR A 111 2.85 -2.48 -3.90
CA THR A 111 2.29 -3.44 -4.86
C THR A 111 3.24 -3.70 -6.03
N ALA A 112 3.87 -2.66 -6.59
CA ALA A 112 4.78 -2.81 -7.72
C ALA A 112 6.16 -3.39 -7.35
N VAL A 113 6.59 -3.23 -6.10
CA VAL A 113 7.93 -3.68 -5.68
C VAL A 113 7.94 -5.17 -5.37
N LEU A 114 6.86 -5.76 -4.87
CA LEU A 114 6.80 -7.20 -4.60
C LEU A 114 7.10 -8.07 -5.83
N PRO A 115 6.47 -7.86 -7.02
CA PRO A 115 6.87 -8.56 -8.24
C PRO A 115 8.33 -8.35 -8.63
N LEU A 116 8.88 -7.15 -8.42
CA LEU A 116 10.29 -6.84 -8.70
C LEU A 116 11.24 -7.64 -7.79
N MET A 117 10.91 -7.77 -6.50
CA MET A 117 11.71 -8.53 -5.54
C MET A 117 11.73 -10.04 -5.88
N VAL A 118 10.64 -10.56 -6.41
CA VAL A 118 10.55 -11.97 -6.85
C VAL A 118 11.30 -12.18 -8.16
N ARG A 119 11.04 -11.37 -9.19
CA ARG A 119 11.58 -11.57 -10.54
C ARG A 119 13.03 -11.11 -10.70
N ARG A 120 13.41 -10.03 -10.04
CA ARG A 120 14.76 -9.44 -10.03
C ARG A 120 15.34 -9.18 -11.44
N ASP A 121 14.51 -8.84 -12.41
CA ASP A 121 14.90 -8.60 -13.79
C ASP A 121 14.70 -7.13 -14.21
N ARG A 122 15.45 -6.72 -15.26
CA ARG A 122 15.42 -5.34 -15.76
C ARG A 122 14.07 -4.95 -16.39
N ALA A 123 13.35 -5.90 -16.99
CA ALA A 123 12.09 -5.60 -17.66
C ALA A 123 11.02 -5.26 -16.61
N THR A 124 10.99 -5.98 -15.51
CA THR A 124 10.12 -5.67 -14.36
C THR A 124 10.48 -4.32 -13.73
N LEU A 125 11.78 -4.04 -13.52
CA LEU A 125 12.23 -2.73 -13.01
C LEU A 125 11.76 -1.58 -13.91
N LEU A 126 11.94 -1.69 -15.22
CA LEU A 126 11.49 -0.66 -16.17
C LEU A 126 9.97 -0.50 -16.17
N SER A 127 9.21 -1.59 -15.96
CA SER A 127 7.76 -1.54 -15.82
C SER A 127 7.32 -0.82 -14.54
N VAL A 128 8.02 -1.04 -13.42
CA VAL A 128 7.82 -0.31 -12.16
C VAL A 128 8.10 1.18 -12.34
N LEU A 129 9.26 1.54 -12.88
CA LEU A 129 9.64 2.94 -13.10
C LEU A 129 8.67 3.65 -14.06
N ARG A 130 8.23 2.98 -15.14
CA ARG A 130 7.20 3.49 -16.04
C ARG A 130 5.90 3.77 -15.30
N MET A 131 5.40 2.81 -14.51
CA MET A 131 4.16 2.95 -13.77
C MET A 131 4.27 4.07 -12.73
N TRP A 132 5.33 4.08 -11.94
CA TRP A 132 5.58 5.13 -10.95
C TRP A 132 5.63 6.53 -11.57
N GLY A 133 6.33 6.68 -12.70
CA GLY A 133 6.42 7.97 -13.40
C GLY A 133 5.05 8.46 -13.88
N ILE A 134 4.25 7.59 -14.49
CA ILE A 134 2.91 7.95 -15.00
C ILE A 134 1.97 8.26 -13.85
N VAL A 135 1.90 7.40 -12.83
CA VAL A 135 0.98 7.56 -11.70
C VAL A 135 1.35 8.79 -10.88
N LEU A 136 2.63 8.99 -10.54
CA LEU A 136 3.07 10.18 -9.82
C LEU A 136 2.72 11.45 -10.59
N ALA A 137 3.10 11.54 -11.86
CA ALA A 137 2.84 12.73 -12.66
C ALA A 137 1.33 13.02 -12.77
N SER A 138 0.50 12.01 -13.03
CA SER A 138 -0.95 12.19 -13.13
C SER A 138 -1.61 12.53 -11.78
N ASN A 139 -1.15 11.94 -10.67
CA ASN A 139 -1.59 12.34 -9.34
C ASN A 139 -1.27 13.83 -9.09
N LEU A 140 -0.04 14.27 -9.34
CA LEU A 140 0.38 15.67 -9.15
C LEU A 140 -0.43 16.64 -10.01
N VAL A 141 -0.70 16.30 -11.27
CA VAL A 141 -1.59 17.10 -12.12
C VAL A 141 -2.99 17.19 -11.50
N GLY A 142 -3.54 16.09 -11.02
CA GLY A 142 -4.84 16.06 -10.35
C GLY A 142 -4.87 16.96 -9.09
N THR A 143 -3.81 16.94 -8.28
CA THR A 143 -3.71 17.79 -7.09
C THR A 143 -3.65 19.28 -7.44
N ILE A 144 -2.89 19.66 -8.47
CA ILE A 144 -2.79 21.05 -8.95
C ILE A 144 -4.14 21.52 -9.49
N VAL A 145 -4.82 20.68 -10.30
CA VAL A 145 -6.14 21.01 -10.84
C VAL A 145 -7.14 21.21 -9.71
N PHE A 146 -7.19 20.29 -8.73
CA PHE A 146 -8.09 20.43 -7.59
C PHE A 146 -7.80 21.70 -6.77
N ALA A 147 -6.53 21.94 -6.45
CA ALA A 147 -6.10 23.14 -5.74
C ALA A 147 -6.51 24.43 -6.48
N SER A 148 -6.39 24.45 -7.83
CA SER A 148 -6.83 25.56 -8.67
C SER A 148 -8.35 25.76 -8.60
N LEU A 149 -9.13 24.69 -8.60
CA LEU A 149 -10.60 24.73 -8.52
C LEU A 149 -11.10 25.31 -7.19
N ILE A 150 -10.40 25.07 -6.08
CA ILE A 150 -10.78 25.55 -4.75
C ILE A 150 -10.14 26.92 -4.40
N SER A 151 -9.32 27.49 -5.28
CA SER A 151 -8.60 28.74 -5.05
C SER A 151 -9.41 30.05 -5.17
N PRO A 152 -10.55 30.12 -5.96
CA PRO A 152 -11.30 31.37 -6.07
C PRO A 152 -11.72 31.95 -4.71
N GLU A 153 -11.50 33.25 -4.52
CA GLU A 153 -11.58 33.89 -3.19
C GLU A 153 -12.96 33.78 -2.53
N HIS A 154 -14.01 33.81 -3.34
CA HIS A 154 -15.39 33.83 -2.86
C HIS A 154 -16.09 32.44 -2.97
N LEU A 155 -15.32 31.37 -3.24
CA LEU A 155 -15.90 30.03 -3.36
C LEU A 155 -16.37 29.48 -2.01
N PHE A 156 -15.66 29.81 -0.94
CA PHE A 156 -15.95 29.37 0.42
C PHE A 156 -15.94 30.56 1.39
N ASP A 157 -16.53 30.37 2.57
CA ASP A 157 -16.51 31.34 3.64
C ASP A 157 -15.07 31.66 4.10
N ALA A 158 -14.88 32.84 4.68
CA ALA A 158 -13.56 33.31 5.14
C ALA A 158 -12.88 32.36 6.12
N SER A 159 -13.63 31.69 7.00
CA SER A 159 -13.13 30.70 7.96
C SER A 159 -12.53 29.48 7.27
N VAL A 160 -13.21 28.93 6.26
CA VAL A 160 -12.73 27.80 5.45
C VAL A 160 -11.49 28.20 4.66
N ARG A 161 -11.51 29.38 4.03
CA ARG A 161 -10.35 29.91 3.32
C ARG A 161 -9.14 30.07 4.24
N GLN A 162 -9.33 30.58 5.45
CA GLN A 162 -8.25 30.71 6.44
C GLN A 162 -7.70 29.33 6.85
N ALA A 163 -8.55 28.32 7.01
CA ALA A 163 -8.14 26.94 7.27
C ALA A 163 -7.29 26.37 6.12
N LEU A 164 -7.71 26.54 4.86
CA LEU A 164 -6.94 26.14 3.68
C LEU A 164 -5.56 26.79 3.63
N ILE A 165 -5.48 28.12 3.90
CA ILE A 165 -4.23 28.87 3.93
C ILE A 165 -3.32 28.36 5.04
N SER A 166 -3.86 28.18 6.25
CA SER A 166 -3.06 27.72 7.40
C SER A 166 -2.49 26.34 7.17
N THR A 167 -3.27 25.41 6.63
CA THR A 167 -2.82 24.04 6.29
C THR A 167 -1.73 24.07 5.21
N GLY A 168 -1.95 24.83 4.12
CA GLY A 168 -0.97 24.96 3.04
C GLY A 168 0.36 25.60 3.47
N ARG A 169 0.35 26.53 4.44
CA ARG A 169 1.59 27.08 5.02
C ARG A 169 2.26 26.07 5.95
N GLN A 170 1.48 25.34 6.74
CA GLN A 170 1.99 24.40 7.73
C GLN A 170 2.78 23.25 7.10
N ILE A 171 2.33 22.73 5.95
CA ILE A 171 3.00 21.60 5.27
C ILE A 171 4.41 21.97 4.77
N LEU A 172 4.71 23.26 4.63
CA LEU A 172 6.00 23.80 4.15
C LEU A 172 6.93 24.29 5.28
N ALA A 173 6.48 24.23 6.54
CA ALA A 173 7.13 24.96 7.64
C ALA A 173 8.24 24.22 8.38
N GLY A 174 8.44 22.92 8.17
CA GLY A 174 9.37 22.09 8.97
C GLY A 174 10.82 22.09 8.47
N PRO A 175 11.79 21.66 9.30
CA PRO A 175 13.12 21.31 8.85
C PRO A 175 13.08 20.06 7.95
N ILE A 176 13.74 20.12 6.80
CA ILE A 176 13.69 19.05 5.76
C ILE A 176 14.04 17.67 6.32
N SER A 177 15.06 17.57 7.20
CA SER A 177 15.47 16.29 7.80
C SER A 177 14.37 15.61 8.62
N PHE A 178 13.61 16.38 9.39
CA PHE A 178 12.47 15.86 10.14
C PHE A 178 11.28 15.52 9.23
N GLU A 179 11.08 16.30 8.17
CA GLU A 179 10.02 16.02 7.20
C GLU A 179 10.28 14.71 6.43
N ILE A 180 11.54 14.41 6.06
CA ILE A 180 11.91 13.11 5.47
C ILE A 180 11.60 11.97 6.46
N LEU A 181 12.00 12.11 7.73
CA LEU A 181 11.76 11.07 8.73
C LEU A 181 10.26 10.82 8.96
N LYS A 182 9.47 11.88 9.09
CA LYS A 182 8.01 11.77 9.20
C LYS A 182 7.38 11.16 7.93
N ALA A 183 7.91 11.52 6.76
CA ALA A 183 7.43 10.97 5.49
C ALA A 183 7.73 9.46 5.37
N ILE A 184 8.83 8.95 5.95
CA ILE A 184 9.09 7.51 6.04
C ILE A 184 7.96 6.82 6.81
N PHE A 185 7.55 7.35 7.96
CA PHE A 185 6.43 6.79 8.72
C PHE A 185 5.09 6.86 7.96
N ALA A 186 4.84 7.95 7.22
CA ALA A 186 3.64 8.04 6.38
C ALA A 186 3.63 6.95 5.30
N GLY A 187 4.73 6.81 4.55
CA GLY A 187 4.87 5.77 3.53
C GLY A 187 4.70 4.37 4.09
N TRP A 188 5.27 4.12 5.29
CA TRP A 188 5.12 2.85 5.98
C TRP A 188 3.66 2.56 6.35
N LEU A 189 2.94 3.52 6.95
CA LEU A 189 1.53 3.33 7.32
C LEU A 189 0.63 3.08 6.10
N ILE A 190 0.87 3.77 4.98
CA ILE A 190 0.11 3.53 3.74
C ILE A 190 0.42 2.15 3.16
N ALA A 191 1.67 1.73 3.17
CA ALA A 191 2.04 0.41 2.70
C ALA A 191 1.49 -0.71 3.61
N LEU A 192 1.50 -0.51 4.95
CA LEU A 192 0.82 -1.41 5.89
C LEU A 192 -0.69 -1.48 5.64
N MET A 193 -1.31 -0.36 5.32
CA MET A 193 -2.73 -0.35 4.95
C MET A 193 -2.99 -1.25 3.74
N VAL A 194 -2.21 -1.12 2.66
CA VAL A 194 -2.31 -1.97 1.48
C VAL A 194 -2.13 -3.45 1.84
N TRP A 195 -1.16 -3.77 2.70
CA TRP A 195 -0.91 -5.11 3.19
C TRP A 195 -2.08 -5.70 3.99
N LEU A 196 -2.77 -4.88 4.78
CA LEU A 196 -3.88 -5.32 5.63
C LEU A 196 -5.21 -5.47 4.89
N LEU A 197 -5.39 -4.75 3.76
CA LEU A 197 -6.66 -4.73 3.03
C LEU A 197 -7.17 -6.10 2.57
N PRO A 198 -6.34 -7.06 2.10
CA PRO A 198 -6.82 -8.40 1.75
C PRO A 198 -7.47 -9.15 2.92
N SER A 199 -6.93 -8.99 4.14
CA SER A 199 -7.45 -9.62 5.36
C SER A 199 -8.67 -8.88 5.94
N ALA A 200 -8.85 -7.61 5.61
CA ALA A 200 -9.84 -6.75 6.24
C ALA A 200 -11.29 -7.04 5.80
N ARG A 201 -11.51 -7.77 4.67
CA ARG A 201 -12.85 -8.11 4.14
C ARG A 201 -13.88 -6.98 4.32
N SER A 202 -14.86 -7.13 5.20
CA SER A 202 -15.89 -6.12 5.53
C SER A 202 -15.37 -4.92 6.33
N ALA A 203 -14.18 -5.01 6.95
CA ALA A 203 -13.58 -3.94 7.74
C ALA A 203 -12.66 -3.01 6.94
N ARG A 204 -12.59 -3.13 5.60
CA ARG A 204 -11.69 -2.33 4.74
C ARG A 204 -11.80 -0.84 4.99
N LEU A 205 -13.03 -0.32 5.07
CA LEU A 205 -13.30 1.09 5.36
C LEU A 205 -12.66 1.52 6.69
N LEU A 206 -12.80 0.70 7.73
CA LEU A 206 -12.27 0.99 9.06
C LEU A 206 -10.73 1.00 9.06
N VAL A 207 -10.09 0.06 8.38
CA VAL A 207 -8.62 0.00 8.24
C VAL A 207 -8.11 1.24 7.52
N ILE A 208 -8.75 1.67 6.42
CA ILE A 208 -8.39 2.89 5.70
C ILE A 208 -8.49 4.10 6.63
N ILE A 209 -9.64 4.29 7.28
CA ILE A 209 -9.86 5.42 8.19
C ILE A 209 -8.83 5.41 9.32
N LEU A 210 -8.62 4.27 10.00
CA LEU A 210 -7.72 4.18 11.14
C LEU A 210 -6.28 4.60 10.79
N LEU A 211 -5.71 4.05 9.71
CA LEU A 211 -4.31 4.31 9.37
C LEU A 211 -4.11 5.71 8.80
N THR A 212 -5.03 6.20 7.97
CA THR A 212 -4.94 7.55 7.44
C THR A 212 -5.27 8.61 8.50
N TYR A 213 -6.09 8.30 9.48
CA TYR A 213 -6.30 9.13 10.66
C TYR A 213 -5.00 9.30 11.47
N VAL A 214 -4.23 8.21 11.67
CA VAL A 214 -2.93 8.30 12.35
C VAL A 214 -1.95 9.18 11.55
N VAL A 215 -1.94 9.07 10.21
CA VAL A 215 -1.13 9.94 9.34
C VAL A 215 -1.47 11.41 9.58
N ALA A 216 -2.76 11.76 9.60
CA ALA A 216 -3.22 13.14 9.84
C ALA A 216 -2.91 13.60 11.27
N LEU A 217 -3.26 12.79 12.28
CA LEU A 217 -3.08 13.11 13.69
C LEU A 217 -1.61 13.34 14.03
N ALA A 218 -0.69 12.56 13.47
CA ALA A 218 0.74 12.71 13.66
C ALA A 218 1.39 13.75 12.71
N ARG A 219 0.60 14.38 11.81
CA ARG A 219 1.10 15.32 10.76
C ARG A 219 2.26 14.72 9.98
N LEU A 220 2.08 13.49 9.53
CA LEU A 220 3.05 12.80 8.69
C LEU A 220 2.84 13.23 7.23
N PRO A 221 3.84 13.80 6.56
CA PRO A 221 3.66 14.29 5.20
C PRO A 221 3.46 13.12 4.23
N HIS A 222 2.38 13.23 3.43
CA HIS A 222 2.06 12.30 2.35
C HIS A 222 2.16 13.02 1.01
N VAL A 223 2.93 12.45 0.09
CA VAL A 223 3.35 13.17 -1.14
C VAL A 223 2.18 13.65 -2.00
N ILE A 224 1.09 12.91 -2.12
CA ILE A 224 -0.05 13.30 -2.96
C ILE A 224 -1.03 14.19 -2.18
N ALA A 225 -1.45 13.81 -0.97
CA ALA A 225 -2.35 14.63 -0.16
C ALA A 225 -1.75 16.01 0.13
N GLY A 226 -0.52 16.04 0.63
CA GLY A 226 0.16 17.31 0.91
C GLY A 226 0.50 18.11 -0.35
N SER A 227 0.55 17.46 -1.55
CA SER A 227 0.67 18.22 -2.81
C SER A 227 -0.56 19.06 -3.11
N VAL A 228 -1.77 18.68 -2.65
CA VAL A 228 -2.94 19.58 -2.75
C VAL A 228 -2.75 20.81 -1.88
N GLU A 229 -2.30 20.62 -0.64
CA GLU A 229 -2.05 21.68 0.35
C GLU A 229 -0.98 22.65 -0.12
N ALA A 230 0.17 22.12 -0.54
CA ALA A 230 1.29 22.92 -1.03
C ALA A 230 0.96 23.63 -2.36
N SER A 231 0.25 22.95 -3.29
CA SER A 231 -0.21 23.58 -4.54
C SER A 231 -1.18 24.73 -4.27
N PHE A 232 -2.11 24.56 -3.32
CA PHE A 232 -3.00 25.64 -2.91
C PHE A 232 -2.23 26.85 -2.37
N ALA A 233 -1.20 26.61 -1.53
CA ALA A 233 -0.36 27.70 -1.02
C ALA A 233 0.39 28.42 -2.14
N VAL A 234 0.93 27.69 -3.13
CA VAL A 234 1.65 28.29 -4.27
C VAL A 234 0.71 29.12 -5.15
N ILE A 235 -0.45 28.55 -5.53
CA ILE A 235 -1.43 29.20 -6.42
C ILE A 235 -1.95 30.49 -5.81
N ASN A 236 -2.12 30.54 -4.49
CA ASN A 236 -2.61 31.72 -3.77
C ASN A 236 -1.49 32.68 -3.30
N GLY A 237 -0.23 32.48 -3.70
CA GLY A 237 0.89 33.33 -3.41
C GLY A 237 1.45 33.27 -1.98
N TYR A 238 1.12 32.21 -1.22
CA TYR A 238 1.63 31.98 0.14
C TYR A 238 2.94 31.19 0.19
N ALA A 239 3.36 30.64 -0.95
CA ALA A 239 4.60 29.91 -1.12
C ALA A 239 5.10 30.04 -2.58
N THR A 240 6.37 29.67 -2.81
CA THR A 240 6.94 29.61 -4.15
C THR A 240 6.90 28.19 -4.71
N VAL A 241 7.01 28.04 -6.03
CA VAL A 241 7.21 26.73 -6.67
C VAL A 241 8.47 26.03 -6.13
N GLY A 242 9.52 26.82 -5.82
CA GLY A 242 10.75 26.30 -5.20
C GLY A 242 10.50 25.70 -3.82
N ASP A 243 9.67 26.33 -2.98
CA ASP A 243 9.27 25.77 -1.69
C ASP A 243 8.52 24.45 -1.87
N TYR A 244 7.54 24.43 -2.79
CA TYR A 244 6.81 23.21 -3.09
C TYR A 244 7.75 22.06 -3.51
N LEU A 245 8.66 22.31 -4.46
CA LEU A 245 9.53 21.27 -5.00
C LEU A 245 10.59 20.79 -3.98
N PHE A 246 11.31 21.72 -3.34
CA PHE A 246 12.51 21.38 -2.58
C PHE A 246 12.26 21.25 -1.07
N ARG A 247 11.23 21.87 -0.52
CA ARG A 247 10.90 21.74 0.90
C ARG A 247 9.83 20.71 1.18
N PHE A 248 9.00 20.38 0.19
CA PHE A 248 7.91 19.41 0.37
C PHE A 248 8.02 18.21 -0.60
N LEU A 249 7.87 18.42 -1.92
CA LEU A 249 7.68 17.32 -2.87
C LEU A 249 8.83 16.32 -2.85
N LEU A 250 10.06 16.76 -3.07
CA LEU A 250 11.22 15.85 -3.14
C LEU A 250 11.51 15.16 -1.81
N PRO A 251 11.60 15.88 -0.65
CA PRO A 251 11.81 15.23 0.65
C PRO A 251 10.73 14.22 1.00
N THR A 252 9.46 14.59 0.76
CA THR A 252 8.31 13.72 1.07
C THR A 252 8.25 12.51 0.13
N LEU A 253 8.52 12.69 -1.16
CA LEU A 253 8.59 11.60 -2.15
C LEU A 253 9.64 10.56 -1.74
N VAL A 254 10.84 11.03 -1.40
CA VAL A 254 11.93 10.14 -0.94
C VAL A 254 11.53 9.42 0.33
N GLY A 255 11.00 10.13 1.33
CA GLY A 255 10.59 9.52 2.59
C GLY A 255 9.46 8.50 2.41
N ASN A 256 8.39 8.85 1.68
CA ASN A 256 7.27 7.93 1.43
C ASN A 256 7.73 6.68 0.65
N THR A 257 8.62 6.85 -0.34
CA THR A 257 9.15 5.71 -1.09
C THR A 257 10.01 4.79 -0.21
N ILE A 258 10.90 5.35 0.62
CA ILE A 258 11.68 4.56 1.58
C ILE A 258 10.75 3.80 2.53
N GLY A 259 9.74 4.48 3.10
CA GLY A 259 8.77 3.88 4.01
C GLY A 259 8.00 2.73 3.37
N GLY A 260 7.46 2.94 2.16
CA GLY A 260 6.68 1.94 1.44
C GLY A 260 7.51 0.74 0.97
N VAL A 261 8.69 1.01 0.37
CA VAL A 261 9.52 -0.03 -0.25
C VAL A 261 10.38 -0.76 0.78
N ALA A 262 11.20 -0.01 1.53
CA ALA A 262 12.22 -0.63 2.37
C ALA A 262 11.64 -1.29 3.63
N LEU A 263 10.76 -0.60 4.32
CA LEU A 263 10.28 -1.09 5.63
C LEU A 263 9.22 -2.18 5.48
N VAL A 264 8.27 -2.04 4.57
CA VAL A 264 7.19 -3.02 4.44
C VAL A 264 7.55 -4.16 3.49
N ALA A 265 8.08 -3.86 2.29
CA ALA A 265 8.44 -4.88 1.32
C ALA A 265 9.51 -5.84 1.89
N PHE A 266 10.57 -5.33 2.52
CA PHE A 266 11.59 -6.17 3.11
C PHE A 266 11.11 -6.91 4.36
N LEU A 267 10.42 -6.25 5.28
CA LEU A 267 9.95 -6.88 6.53
C LEU A 267 8.91 -7.97 6.28
N ASN A 268 8.06 -7.81 5.26
CA ASN A 268 7.05 -8.81 4.97
C ASN A 268 7.52 -9.86 3.95
N HIS A 269 8.41 -9.50 3.00
CA HIS A 269 8.91 -10.44 1.99
C HIS A 269 10.04 -11.33 2.51
N ALA A 270 10.97 -10.81 3.31
CA ALA A 270 12.15 -11.55 3.75
C ALA A 270 11.82 -12.81 4.57
N PRO A 271 10.92 -12.78 5.57
CA PRO A 271 10.51 -14.00 6.29
C PRO A 271 9.88 -15.04 5.38
N LEU A 272 8.93 -14.62 4.53
CA LEU A 272 8.22 -15.50 3.62
C LEU A 272 9.12 -16.10 2.52
N ALA A 273 10.13 -15.37 2.05
CA ALA A 273 11.09 -15.91 1.09
C ALA A 273 11.90 -17.08 1.67
N THR A 274 12.14 -17.09 2.97
CA THR A 274 12.80 -18.20 3.66
C THR A 274 11.90 -19.44 3.71
N GLU A 275 10.63 -19.27 4.10
CA GLU A 275 9.63 -20.35 4.14
C GLU A 275 9.42 -20.98 2.75
N LEU A 276 9.26 -20.16 1.70
CA LEU A 276 9.12 -20.63 0.31
C LEU A 276 10.35 -21.41 -0.19
N GLN A 277 11.57 -21.04 0.26
CA GLN A 277 12.79 -21.77 -0.09
C GLN A 277 12.87 -23.11 0.64
N GLU A 278 12.44 -23.18 1.88
CA GLU A 278 12.39 -24.42 2.67
C GLU A 278 11.38 -25.41 2.09
N GLU A 279 10.16 -24.97 1.73
CA GLU A 279 9.15 -25.82 1.08
C GLU A 279 9.65 -26.36 -0.27
N SER A 280 10.23 -25.50 -1.12
CA SER A 280 10.79 -25.93 -2.42
C SER A 280 11.95 -26.92 -2.27
N GLY A 281 12.76 -26.75 -1.23
CA GLY A 281 13.84 -27.68 -0.86
C GLY A 281 13.33 -29.05 -0.40
N GLN A 282 12.26 -29.08 0.40
CA GLN A 282 11.61 -30.29 0.89
C GLN A 282 10.93 -31.07 -0.24
N GLU A 283 10.22 -30.39 -1.16
CA GLU A 283 9.62 -31.05 -2.33
C GLU A 283 10.68 -31.69 -3.24
N THR A 284 11.80 -30.99 -3.45
CA THR A 284 12.90 -31.54 -4.27
C THR A 284 13.57 -32.74 -3.60
N GLY A 285 13.72 -32.68 -2.28
CA GLY A 285 14.23 -33.81 -1.46
C GLY A 285 13.30 -35.01 -1.50
N SER A 286 11.99 -34.84 -1.34
CA SER A 286 10.98 -35.85 -1.38
C SER A 286 10.88 -36.55 -2.77
N LYS A 287 10.93 -35.74 -3.85
CA LYS A 287 10.97 -36.29 -5.23
C LYS A 287 12.22 -37.12 -5.50
N ARG A 288 13.40 -36.75 -4.98
CA ARG A 288 14.65 -37.53 -5.10
C ARG A 288 14.60 -38.83 -4.31
N LEU A 289 13.95 -38.87 -3.15
CA LEU A 289 13.77 -40.10 -2.35
C LEU A 289 12.81 -41.05 -3.03
N ARG A 290 11.75 -40.61 -3.68
CA ARG A 290 10.80 -41.44 -4.43
C ARG A 290 11.37 -42.00 -5.73
N SER A 291 12.39 -41.37 -6.31
CA SER A 291 13.02 -41.79 -7.56
C SER A 291 14.21 -42.72 -7.38
N ARG A 292 14.61 -43.09 -6.16
CA ARG A 292 15.61 -44.13 -5.94
C ARG A 292 15.02 -45.49 -6.29
N PRO A 293 15.60 -46.25 -7.25
CA PRO A 293 15.17 -47.63 -7.54
C PRO A 293 15.36 -48.48 -6.28
N SER A 294 14.30 -49.17 -5.89
CA SER A 294 14.41 -50.16 -4.81
C SER A 294 15.37 -51.25 -5.25
N ASP A 295 16.58 -51.27 -4.74
CA ASP A 295 17.47 -52.43 -4.81
C ASP A 295 16.83 -53.57 -4.02
N ARG A 296 15.93 -54.30 -4.65
CA ARG A 296 15.50 -55.62 -4.15
C ARG A 296 16.63 -56.60 -4.43
N PRO A 297 17.21 -57.25 -3.42
CA PRO A 297 18.18 -58.30 -3.63
C PRO A 297 17.50 -59.43 -4.42
N ARG A 298 18.03 -59.74 -5.60
CA ARG A 298 17.65 -60.95 -6.36
C ARG A 298 17.93 -62.15 -5.50
N ARG A 299 16.88 -62.82 -4.97
CA ARG A 299 16.96 -64.13 -4.39
C ARG A 299 17.53 -65.09 -5.45
N ALA A 300 18.70 -65.63 -5.17
CA ALA A 300 19.33 -66.76 -5.90
C ALA A 300 18.37 -67.93 -5.87
N GLN A 301 17.80 -68.33 -7.00
CA GLN A 301 17.19 -69.62 -7.20
C GLN A 301 18.31 -70.63 -7.31
N SER A 302 18.56 -71.45 -6.23
CA SER A 302 19.41 -72.60 -6.27
C SER A 302 18.71 -73.67 -7.06
N ARG A 303 19.35 -74.05 -8.16
CA ARG A 303 19.10 -75.29 -8.89
C ARG A 303 19.17 -76.50 -7.95
N ARG A 304 18.13 -77.30 -7.88
CA ARG A 304 18.29 -78.79 -7.65
C ARG A 304 17.81 -79.50 -8.90
N SER A 305 18.79 -79.97 -9.60
CA SER A 305 18.64 -81.02 -10.62
C SER A 305 18.78 -82.43 -9.97
N LYS A 306 17.97 -83.31 -10.46
CA LYS A 306 18.21 -84.80 -10.58
C LYS A 306 18.12 -85.63 -9.32
N GLU A 307 17.38 -86.61 -9.39
CA GLU A 307 17.49 -88.01 -9.92
C GLU A 307 16.32 -88.79 -9.32
N SER A 308 15.55 -89.43 -10.01
CA SER A 308 15.44 -90.72 -10.63
C SER A 308 14.08 -90.82 -11.33
#